data_51ed7cf32cf4d30e5bfecbe10ca47557
#
_entry.id   51ed7cf32cf4d30e5bfecbe10ca47557
#
_cell.length_a   1.000
_cell.length_b   1.000
_cell.length_c   1.000
_cell.angle_alpha   90.00
_cell.angle_beta   90.00
_cell.angle_gamma   90.00
#
_symmetry.space_group_name_H-M   'P 1'
#
loop_
_entity.id
_entity.type
_entity.pdbx_description
1 polymer ?
#
loop_
_entity_poly.entity_id
_entity_poly.type
_entity_poly.pdbx_seq_one_letter_code
_entity_poly.pdbx_strand_id
1 'polypeptide(L)'
;YDDALLRREMGLFSEWFLPYIGVTMTPDLETLWQDLQSDIIQQVIAQPQVVVHRDFHSRNLMVLNHSDELGVIDFQDAVISAYTYDLASLLRDAYINYDETWVNSHLAYYHQLAQIDKSLAEFTVDFNIMSMQRHLKVLGIFVRLFERDGKDRYLVNLPKVFNDLLI
;
A
#
# COMPACT_ATOMS: atom_id res chain seq x y z
N TYR A 1 4.80 3.37 13.30
CA TYR A 1 3.57 3.01 12.59
C TYR A 1 2.86 1.96 13.42
N ASP A 2 2.04 2.41 14.34
CA ASP A 2 1.39 1.59 15.36
C ASP A 2 0.02 1.05 14.91
N ASP A 3 -0.58 0.18 15.73
CA ASP A 3 -1.92 -0.38 15.52
C ASP A 3 -2.97 0.72 15.25
N ALA A 4 -2.97 1.77 16.07
CA ALA A 4 -3.96 2.84 15.96
C ALA A 4 -3.88 3.58 14.61
N LEU A 5 -2.67 3.82 14.10
CA LEU A 5 -2.46 4.47 12.81
C LEU A 5 -2.84 3.56 11.64
N LEU A 6 -2.42 2.29 11.69
CA LEU A 6 -2.78 1.28 10.68
C LEU A 6 -4.30 1.10 10.59
N ARG A 7 -4.97 0.96 11.73
CA ARG A 7 -6.43 0.83 11.80
C ARG A 7 -7.14 2.05 11.24
N ARG A 8 -6.71 3.25 11.61
CA ARG A 8 -7.26 4.50 11.08
C ARG A 8 -7.09 4.63 9.57
N GLU A 9 -5.93 4.26 9.04
CA GLU A 9 -5.69 4.33 7.60
C GLU A 9 -6.54 3.33 6.81
N MET A 10 -6.63 2.08 7.26
CA MET A 10 -7.52 1.10 6.63
C MET A 10 -9.00 1.46 6.82
N GLY A 11 -9.36 2.11 7.92
CA GLY A 11 -10.72 2.60 8.16
C GLY A 11 -11.25 3.51 7.05
N LEU A 12 -10.38 4.21 6.31
CA LEU A 12 -10.77 5.00 5.15
C LEU A 12 -11.47 4.17 4.06
N PHE A 13 -11.14 2.88 3.96
CA PHE A 13 -11.82 1.99 3.02
C PHE A 13 -13.30 1.80 3.38
N SER A 14 -13.58 1.45 4.63
CA SER A 14 -14.97 1.25 5.10
C SER A 14 -15.75 2.56 5.19
N GLU A 15 -15.08 3.67 5.50
CA GLU A 15 -15.71 4.99 5.66
C GLU A 15 -16.04 5.65 4.32
N TRP A 16 -15.20 5.49 3.29
CA TRP A 16 -15.33 6.20 2.03
C TRP A 16 -15.58 5.29 0.83
N PHE A 17 -14.75 4.24 0.65
CA PHE A 17 -14.83 3.43 -0.55
C PHE A 17 -16.06 2.53 -0.58
N LEU A 18 -16.39 1.84 0.52
CA LEU A 18 -17.54 0.95 0.57
C LEU A 18 -18.86 1.69 0.29
N PRO A 19 -19.17 2.85 0.93
CA PRO A 19 -20.34 3.64 0.59
C PRO A 19 -20.36 4.12 -0.87
N TYR A 20 -19.21 4.53 -1.40
CA TYR A 20 -19.07 4.97 -2.79
C TYR A 20 -19.49 3.92 -3.81
N ILE A 21 -19.20 2.64 -3.54
CA ILE A 21 -19.62 1.51 -4.38
C ILE A 21 -20.97 0.93 -3.97
N GLY A 22 -21.72 1.58 -3.09
CA GLY A 22 -23.08 1.20 -2.69
C GLY A 22 -23.15 0.09 -1.63
N VAL A 23 -22.05 -0.23 -0.96
CA VAL A 23 -22.02 -1.22 0.14
C VAL A 23 -22.35 -0.54 1.45
N THR A 24 -23.39 -1.03 2.13
CA THR A 24 -23.75 -0.59 3.48
C THR A 24 -23.19 -1.55 4.52
N MET A 25 -22.50 -1.02 5.52
CA MET A 25 -21.99 -1.80 6.64
C MET A 25 -23.14 -2.33 7.50
N THR A 26 -23.24 -3.64 7.62
CA THR A 26 -24.11 -4.33 8.57
C THR A 26 -23.31 -4.75 9.81
N PRO A 27 -23.94 -5.09 10.95
CA PRO A 27 -23.19 -5.55 12.12
C PRO A 27 -22.28 -6.74 11.86
N ASP A 28 -22.70 -7.68 11.00
CA ASP A 28 -21.90 -8.85 10.63
C ASP A 28 -20.67 -8.45 9.78
N LEU A 29 -20.86 -7.54 8.80
CA LEU A 29 -19.77 -6.99 8.00
C LEU A 29 -18.80 -6.15 8.83
N GLU A 30 -19.30 -5.42 9.81
CA GLU A 30 -18.47 -4.65 10.75
C GLU A 30 -17.55 -5.58 11.54
N THR A 31 -18.11 -6.68 12.08
CA THR A 31 -17.33 -7.68 12.81
C THR A 31 -16.25 -8.29 11.91
N LEU A 32 -16.63 -8.74 10.71
CA LEU A 32 -15.69 -9.32 9.74
C LEU A 32 -14.59 -8.32 9.35
N TRP A 33 -14.95 -7.04 9.17
CA TRP A 33 -14.01 -5.98 8.85
C TRP A 33 -13.00 -5.74 9.97
N GLN A 34 -13.45 -5.73 11.22
CA GLN A 34 -12.59 -5.57 12.40
C GLN A 34 -11.63 -6.74 12.57
N ASP A 35 -12.08 -7.96 12.33
CA ASP A 35 -11.25 -9.16 12.36
C ASP A 35 -10.18 -9.11 11.26
N LEU A 36 -10.56 -8.80 10.01
CA LEU A 36 -9.63 -8.65 8.90
C LEU A 36 -8.58 -7.56 9.17
N GLN A 37 -9.01 -6.40 9.69
CA GLN A 37 -8.06 -5.34 10.07
C GLN A 37 -7.06 -5.84 11.12
N SER A 38 -7.55 -6.58 12.12
CA SER A 38 -6.70 -7.08 13.20
C SER A 38 -5.66 -8.08 12.69
N ASP A 39 -6.06 -8.98 11.79
CA ASP A 39 -5.16 -9.95 11.16
C ASP A 39 -4.07 -9.26 10.30
N ILE A 40 -4.45 -8.29 9.48
CA ILE A 40 -3.49 -7.52 8.67
C ILE A 40 -2.52 -6.77 9.58
N ILE A 41 -3.02 -6.07 10.60
CA ILE A 41 -2.21 -5.28 11.52
C ILE A 41 -1.18 -6.15 12.24
N GLN A 42 -1.61 -7.30 12.78
CA GLN A 42 -0.70 -8.22 13.46
C GLN A 42 0.45 -8.66 12.54
N GLN A 43 0.15 -9.00 11.29
CA GLN A 43 1.15 -9.43 10.33
C GLN A 43 2.08 -8.28 9.90
N VAL A 44 1.57 -7.05 9.74
CA VAL A 44 2.39 -5.86 9.41
C VAL A 44 3.32 -5.50 10.57
N ILE A 45 2.83 -5.53 11.80
CA ILE A 45 3.65 -5.19 12.99
C ILE A 45 4.72 -6.27 13.26
N ALA A 46 4.44 -7.53 12.93
CA ALA A 46 5.37 -8.63 13.11
C ALA A 46 6.55 -8.59 12.12
N GLN A 47 6.46 -7.83 11.02
CA GLN A 47 7.56 -7.65 10.09
C GLN A 47 8.73 -6.87 10.72
N PRO A 48 9.97 -7.05 10.26
CA PRO A 48 11.09 -6.18 10.64
C PRO A 48 10.74 -4.70 10.41
N GLN A 49 11.02 -3.85 11.40
CA GLN A 49 10.66 -2.44 11.38
C GLN A 49 11.88 -1.60 10.97
N VAL A 50 11.71 -0.77 9.94
CA VAL A 50 12.76 0.09 9.38
C VAL A 50 12.23 1.51 9.14
N VAL A 51 13.11 2.45 8.85
CA VAL A 51 12.69 3.77 8.36
C VAL A 51 12.12 3.60 6.95
N VAL A 52 10.89 4.04 6.74
CA VAL A 52 10.20 4.02 5.45
C VAL A 52 9.81 5.43 5.03
N HIS A 53 9.84 5.67 3.75
CA HIS A 53 9.45 6.94 3.12
C HIS A 53 7.92 7.14 3.15
N ARG A 54 7.12 6.07 3.10
CA ARG A 54 5.65 5.98 3.00
C ARG A 54 5.09 6.24 1.60
N ASP A 55 5.57 7.24 0.92
CA ASP A 55 5.10 7.61 -0.42
C ASP A 55 6.21 7.38 -1.47
N PHE A 56 6.89 6.22 -1.37
CA PHE A 56 7.94 5.79 -2.29
C PHE A 56 7.33 5.19 -3.57
N HIS A 57 6.76 6.05 -4.39
CA HIS A 57 6.09 5.68 -5.65
C HIS A 57 6.59 6.57 -6.81
N SER A 58 6.22 6.22 -8.04
CA SER A 58 6.73 6.82 -9.27
C SER A 58 6.64 8.35 -9.32
N ARG A 59 5.61 8.95 -8.72
CA ARG A 59 5.42 10.41 -8.74
C ARG A 59 6.37 11.17 -7.82
N ASN A 60 7.02 10.49 -6.88
CA ASN A 60 8.00 11.06 -5.95
C ASN A 60 9.43 10.69 -6.32
N LEU A 61 9.63 10.07 -7.48
CA LEU A 61 10.93 9.73 -8.04
C LEU A 61 11.24 10.65 -9.22
N MET A 62 12.37 11.35 -9.17
CA MET A 62 12.79 12.33 -10.16
C MET A 62 14.01 11.81 -10.93
N VAL A 63 13.92 11.78 -12.25
CA VAL A 63 15.08 11.51 -13.11
C VAL A 63 15.95 12.77 -13.12
N LEU A 64 17.23 12.61 -12.74
CA LEU A 64 18.18 13.72 -12.70
C LEU A 64 18.84 13.90 -14.08
N ASN A 65 18.91 15.15 -14.57
CA ASN A 65 19.32 15.47 -15.95
C ASN A 65 20.77 15.10 -16.30
N HIS A 66 21.62 14.79 -15.34
CA HIS A 66 23.06 14.60 -15.55
C HIS A 66 23.66 13.39 -14.80
N SER A 67 22.83 12.49 -14.30
CA SER A 67 23.29 11.24 -13.66
C SER A 67 22.27 10.12 -13.86
N ASP A 68 22.72 8.87 -13.73
CA ASP A 68 21.85 7.71 -13.70
C ASP A 68 21.15 7.52 -12.32
N GLU A 69 21.31 8.51 -11.44
CA GLU A 69 20.72 8.51 -10.10
C GLU A 69 19.29 9.04 -10.11
N LEU A 70 18.48 8.58 -9.18
CA LEU A 70 17.13 9.08 -8.96
C LEU A 70 17.11 10.03 -7.76
N GLY A 71 16.49 11.19 -7.94
CA GLY A 71 16.11 12.06 -6.83
C GLY A 71 14.85 11.53 -6.16
N VAL A 72 14.82 11.48 -4.83
CA VAL A 72 13.64 11.12 -4.04
C VAL A 72 13.15 12.37 -3.31
N ILE A 73 11.87 12.70 -3.46
CA ILE A 73 11.24 13.87 -2.85
C ILE A 73 10.07 13.43 -1.94
N ASP A 74 9.55 14.36 -1.13
CA ASP A 74 8.36 14.16 -0.29
C ASP A 74 8.58 13.20 0.90
N PHE A 75 9.76 13.29 1.52
CA PHE A 75 10.19 12.39 2.61
C PHE A 75 9.85 12.87 4.02
N GLN A 76 9.18 14.01 4.18
CA GLN A 76 8.90 14.62 5.50
C GLN A 76 7.94 13.78 6.36
N ASP A 77 7.18 12.87 5.75
CA ASP A 77 6.26 11.95 6.43
C ASP A 77 6.88 10.56 6.70
N ALA A 78 8.22 10.45 6.60
CA ALA A 78 8.93 9.20 6.89
C ALA A 78 8.70 8.75 8.35
N VAL A 79 8.54 7.45 8.53
CA VAL A 79 8.26 6.82 9.83
C VAL A 79 8.98 5.48 9.97
N ILE A 80 8.93 4.88 11.16
CA ILE A 80 9.31 3.48 11.36
C ILE A 80 8.10 2.60 11.00
N SER A 81 8.27 1.65 10.08
CA SER A 81 7.23 0.72 9.63
C SER A 81 7.83 -0.57 9.07
N ALA A 82 6.95 -1.47 8.60
CA ALA A 82 7.31 -2.74 7.99
C ALA A 82 8.30 -2.56 6.83
N TYR A 83 9.34 -3.39 6.79
CA TYR A 83 10.42 -3.34 5.79
C TYR A 83 9.95 -3.50 4.33
N THR A 84 8.76 -4.05 4.12
CA THR A 84 8.14 -4.19 2.79
C THR A 84 7.33 -2.96 2.36
N TYR A 85 7.15 -1.94 3.21
CA TYR A 85 6.25 -0.82 2.96
C TYR A 85 6.59 -0.06 1.67
N ASP A 86 7.84 0.41 1.54
CA ASP A 86 8.26 1.21 0.39
C ASP A 86 8.36 0.37 -0.88
N LEU A 87 8.73 -0.89 -0.75
CA LEU A 87 8.72 -1.82 -1.87
C LEU A 87 7.29 -2.06 -2.40
N ALA A 88 6.32 -2.22 -1.49
CA ALA A 88 4.90 -2.31 -1.85
C ALA A 88 4.40 -1.01 -2.50
N SER A 89 4.87 0.16 -2.04
CA SER A 89 4.56 1.45 -2.65
C SER A 89 5.04 1.54 -4.10
N LEU A 90 6.20 0.97 -4.40
CA LEU A 90 6.84 1.06 -5.70
C LEU A 90 6.33 -0.02 -6.66
N LEU A 91 6.33 -1.28 -6.26
CA LEU A 91 5.97 -2.41 -7.13
C LEU A 91 4.44 -2.58 -7.31
N ARG A 92 3.65 -2.08 -6.37
CA ARG A 92 2.19 -1.98 -6.43
C ARG A 92 1.75 -0.52 -6.47
N ASP A 93 2.44 0.27 -7.30
CA ASP A 93 2.17 1.70 -7.48
C ASP A 93 0.71 1.93 -7.91
N ALA A 94 0.03 2.87 -7.24
CA ALA A 94 -1.37 3.18 -7.53
C ALA A 94 -1.60 3.82 -8.91
N TYR A 95 -0.54 4.30 -9.56
CA TYR A 95 -0.59 5.06 -10.81
C TYR A 95 -0.04 4.32 -12.03
N ILE A 96 0.76 3.28 -11.82
CA ILE A 96 1.39 2.50 -12.89
C ILE A 96 0.89 1.05 -12.79
N ASN A 97 0.49 0.50 -13.93
CA ASN A 97 0.09 -0.91 -14.00
C ASN A 97 1.28 -1.76 -14.45
N TYR A 98 1.79 -2.57 -13.53
CA TYR A 98 2.81 -3.58 -13.81
C TYR A 98 2.13 -4.96 -13.92
N ASP A 99 2.62 -5.81 -14.81
CA ASP A 99 2.16 -7.20 -14.83
C ASP A 99 2.77 -8.03 -13.68
N GLU A 100 2.08 -9.10 -13.27
CA GLU A 100 2.50 -9.93 -12.14
C GLU A 100 3.87 -10.58 -12.34
N THR A 101 4.22 -10.93 -13.56
CA THR A 101 5.54 -11.52 -13.87
C THR A 101 6.64 -10.51 -13.59
N TRP A 102 6.40 -9.27 -13.98
CA TRP A 102 7.32 -8.16 -13.72
C TRP A 102 7.46 -7.90 -12.21
N VAL A 103 6.33 -7.79 -11.49
CA VAL A 103 6.33 -7.58 -10.02
C VAL A 103 7.09 -8.70 -9.32
N ASN A 104 6.76 -9.95 -9.61
CA ASN A 104 7.39 -11.11 -8.98
C ASN A 104 8.90 -11.21 -9.28
N SER A 105 9.33 -10.86 -10.50
CA SER A 105 10.76 -10.85 -10.85
C SER A 105 11.54 -9.80 -10.08
N HIS A 106 10.96 -8.59 -9.88
CA HIS A 106 11.58 -7.51 -9.13
C HIS A 106 11.56 -7.77 -7.62
N LEU A 107 10.51 -8.41 -7.12
CA LEU A 107 10.44 -8.87 -5.74
C LEU A 107 11.55 -9.88 -5.43
N ALA A 108 11.73 -10.88 -6.31
CA ALA A 108 12.82 -11.86 -6.18
C ALA A 108 14.21 -11.21 -6.28
N TYR A 109 14.38 -10.26 -7.21
CA TYR A 109 15.61 -9.49 -7.35
C TYR A 109 15.94 -8.69 -6.08
N TYR A 110 14.95 -7.98 -5.54
CA TYR A 110 15.11 -7.22 -4.29
C TYR A 110 15.44 -8.13 -3.11
N HIS A 111 14.74 -9.26 -2.97
CA HIS A 111 14.99 -10.24 -1.92
C HIS A 111 16.46 -10.70 -1.92
N GLN A 112 17.02 -11.02 -3.10
CA GLN A 112 18.42 -11.41 -3.25
C GLN A 112 19.39 -10.27 -2.94
N LEU A 113 19.11 -9.07 -3.49
CA LEU A 113 20.00 -7.90 -3.35
C LEU A 113 20.07 -7.42 -1.90
N ALA A 114 18.95 -7.37 -1.21
CA ALA A 114 18.84 -6.93 0.18
C ALA A 114 19.23 -8.03 1.19
N GLN A 115 19.57 -9.23 0.73
CA GLN A 115 19.95 -10.37 1.57
C GLN A 115 18.92 -10.63 2.69
N ILE A 116 17.64 -10.67 2.32
CA ILE A 116 16.54 -10.87 3.26
C ILE A 116 16.66 -12.24 3.93
N ASP A 117 16.72 -12.24 5.26
CA ASP A 117 16.83 -13.45 6.09
C ASP A 117 15.45 -14.14 6.30
N LYS A 118 14.76 -14.40 5.20
CA LYS A 118 13.53 -15.19 5.09
C LYS A 118 13.54 -15.87 3.74
N SER A 119 12.82 -16.96 3.58
CA SER A 119 12.59 -17.52 2.24
C SER A 119 11.86 -16.51 1.33
N LEU A 120 12.05 -16.62 0.02
CA LEU A 120 11.33 -15.77 -0.94
C LEU A 120 9.80 -15.90 -0.76
N ALA A 121 9.30 -17.10 -0.43
CA ALA A 121 7.88 -17.34 -0.20
C ALA A 121 7.35 -16.56 1.02
N GLU A 122 8.06 -16.58 2.15
CA GLU A 122 7.69 -15.83 3.35
C GLU A 122 7.78 -14.32 3.10
N PHE A 123 8.83 -13.87 2.41
CA PHE A 123 8.99 -12.47 2.02
C PHE A 123 7.85 -12.00 1.10
N THR A 124 7.41 -12.86 0.16
CA THR A 124 6.27 -12.54 -0.71
C THR A 124 4.96 -12.41 0.09
N VAL A 125 4.76 -13.23 1.11
CA VAL A 125 3.60 -13.09 2.02
C VAL A 125 3.66 -11.74 2.75
N ASP A 126 4.80 -11.38 3.35
CA ASP A 126 4.98 -10.09 4.02
C ASP A 126 4.67 -8.91 3.07
N PHE A 127 5.19 -8.98 1.83
CA PHE A 127 4.95 -7.98 0.79
C PHE A 127 3.46 -7.88 0.41
N ASN A 128 2.77 -9.01 0.21
CA ASN A 128 1.36 -9.01 -0.17
C ASN A 128 0.47 -8.46 0.96
N ILE A 129 0.74 -8.80 2.21
CA ILE A 129 0.01 -8.25 3.36
C ILE A 129 0.20 -6.72 3.46
N MET A 130 1.41 -6.24 3.27
CA MET A 130 1.67 -4.79 3.26
C MET A 130 1.00 -4.10 2.07
N SER A 131 1.02 -4.74 0.89
CA SER A 131 0.32 -4.25 -0.29
C SER A 131 -1.18 -4.14 -0.07
N MET A 132 -1.79 -5.15 0.56
CA MET A 132 -3.21 -5.15 0.92
C MET A 132 -3.56 -3.98 1.85
N GLN A 133 -2.79 -3.77 2.92
CA GLN A 133 -2.98 -2.63 3.83
C GLN A 133 -2.96 -1.30 3.06
N ARG A 134 -1.97 -1.13 2.17
CA ARG A 134 -1.82 0.08 1.38
C ARG A 134 -2.95 0.28 0.38
N HIS A 135 -3.40 -0.76 -0.32
CA HIS A 135 -4.50 -0.66 -1.28
C HIS A 135 -5.81 -0.29 -0.60
N LEU A 136 -6.13 -0.88 0.56
CA LEU A 136 -7.29 -0.49 1.37
C LEU A 136 -7.25 1.00 1.72
N LYS A 137 -6.10 1.49 2.23
CA LYS A 137 -5.87 2.90 2.50
C LYS A 137 -6.08 3.77 1.26
N VAL A 138 -5.45 3.42 0.14
CA VAL A 138 -5.44 4.24 -1.09
C VAL A 138 -6.83 4.33 -1.71
N LEU A 139 -7.60 3.23 -1.74
CA LEU A 139 -8.99 3.24 -2.21
C LEU A 139 -9.83 4.24 -1.43
N GLY A 140 -9.74 4.23 -0.10
CA GLY A 140 -10.43 5.18 0.75
C GLY A 140 -9.95 6.62 0.55
N ILE A 141 -8.63 6.84 0.43
CA ILE A 141 -8.07 8.18 0.17
C ILE A 141 -8.58 8.75 -1.17
N PHE A 142 -8.59 7.98 -2.24
CA PHE A 142 -8.98 8.47 -3.57
C PHE A 142 -10.45 8.89 -3.59
N VAL A 143 -11.34 8.10 -2.99
CA VAL A 143 -12.76 8.48 -2.86
C VAL A 143 -12.92 9.71 -1.96
N ARG A 144 -12.25 9.76 -0.81
CA ARG A 144 -12.29 10.92 0.08
C ARG A 144 -11.83 12.20 -0.63
N LEU A 145 -10.76 12.14 -1.43
CA LEU A 145 -10.27 13.28 -2.21
C LEU A 145 -11.30 13.75 -3.25
N PHE A 146 -12.07 12.83 -3.81
CA PHE A 146 -13.15 13.18 -4.72
C PHE A 146 -14.33 13.80 -3.98
N GLU A 147 -14.92 13.10 -3.01
CA GLU A 147 -16.16 13.52 -2.35
C GLU A 147 -15.98 14.76 -1.47
N ARG A 148 -14.86 14.84 -0.73
CA ARG A 148 -14.60 15.95 0.18
C ARG A 148 -13.94 17.14 -0.51
N ASP A 149 -12.96 16.89 -1.40
CA ASP A 149 -12.05 17.91 -1.93
C ASP A 149 -12.32 18.21 -3.43
N GLY A 150 -13.29 17.53 -4.07
CA GLY A 150 -13.65 17.71 -5.49
C GLY A 150 -12.59 17.28 -6.49
N LYS A 151 -11.64 16.42 -6.06
CA LYS A 151 -10.49 16.00 -6.89
C LYS A 151 -10.80 14.69 -7.62
N ASP A 152 -11.51 14.75 -8.73
CA ASP A 152 -11.95 13.60 -9.54
C ASP A 152 -10.82 12.85 -10.26
N ARG A 153 -9.68 13.50 -10.49
CA ARG A 153 -8.52 12.92 -11.21
C ARG A 153 -7.97 11.63 -10.62
N TYR A 154 -8.28 11.31 -9.36
CA TYR A 154 -7.84 10.09 -8.69
C TYR A 154 -8.76 8.89 -8.95
N LEU A 155 -10.03 9.13 -9.35
CA LEU A 155 -11.01 8.06 -9.57
C LEU A 155 -10.62 7.12 -10.71
N VAL A 156 -9.90 7.61 -11.71
CA VAL A 156 -9.41 6.80 -12.84
C VAL A 156 -8.49 5.65 -12.38
N ASN A 157 -7.87 5.77 -11.22
CA ASN A 157 -6.97 4.74 -10.69
C ASN A 157 -7.69 3.71 -9.79
N LEU A 158 -8.95 3.94 -9.39
CA LEU A 158 -9.68 3.02 -8.51
C LEU A 158 -9.76 1.59 -9.06
N PRO A 159 -10.11 1.35 -10.35
CA PRO A 159 -10.20 -0.01 -10.87
C PRO A 159 -8.86 -0.77 -10.77
N LYS A 160 -7.75 -0.08 -11.04
CA LYS A 160 -6.41 -0.67 -10.95
C LYS A 160 -6.08 -1.06 -9.51
N VAL A 161 -6.23 -0.13 -8.56
CA VAL A 161 -5.92 -0.38 -7.14
C VAL A 161 -6.83 -1.46 -6.56
N PHE A 162 -8.10 -1.50 -6.97
CA PHE A 162 -9.02 -2.54 -6.55
C PHE A 162 -8.66 -3.93 -7.12
N ASN A 163 -8.25 -4.00 -8.39
CA ASN A 163 -7.77 -5.25 -8.99
C ASN A 163 -6.51 -5.78 -8.30
N ASP A 164 -5.56 -4.89 -7.97
CA ASP A 164 -4.35 -5.27 -7.25
C ASP A 164 -4.64 -5.78 -5.82
N LEU A 165 -5.73 -5.33 -5.21
CA LEU A 165 -6.16 -5.82 -3.90
C LEU A 165 -6.66 -7.28 -3.95
N LEU A 166 -7.10 -7.75 -5.12
CA LEU A 166 -7.67 -9.09 -5.30
C LEU A 166 -6.62 -10.16 -5.69
N ILE A 167 -5.37 -9.76 -5.92
CA ILE A 167 -4.25 -10.66 -6.25
C ILE A 167 -3.59 -11.16 -4.97
#